data_64bed883bf66ca29f903aba70d8141cc
#
_entry.id   64bed883bf66ca29f903aba70d8141cc
#
_cell.length_a   1.000
_cell.length_b   1.000
_cell.length_c   1.000
_cell.angle_alpha   90.00
_cell.angle_beta   90.00
_cell.angle_gamma   90.00
#
_symmetry.space_group_name_H-M   'P 1'
#
loop_
_entity.id
_entity.type
_entity.pdbx_description
1 polymer ?
#
loop_
_entity_poly.entity_id
_entity_poly.type
_entity_poly.pdbx_seq_one_letter_code
_entity_poly.pdbx_strand_id
1 'polypeptide(L)'
;IKEIFRPEVEVVYSHDVITFARLKGYYTGEDKDFSFSDTYAPLDFSGARGCEARVYAAFLRCNKEMIKYEKYAMGHDLTNRMPLWIKPEKQLDVKGVMELMRDHYEGTPMDMTKDLGAGPFACPYRWRPMGFSVDGQEYVHERATSTQQTGFSFVAQSRSWMPDFAKGILWFGVDDTYSTVYVPMYCAIEKVPQCFAEGNGSMTEYSETSAFWLFNLVTNMAYSRYSDMIQDIRKEQGRLEGMFIKEVAQLDQKIKKMSSADEIKKATTEFSLKSADKTMKSWKKLSQFLLVKYIDGNIKKETNGKFEESPYRKGQCVFPEQPQYPQKWYEMIVKDHGDVIKVPTTK
;
A
#
# COMPACT_ATOMS: atom_id res chain seq x y z
N ILE A 1 27.03 -5.11 3.46
CA ILE A 1 27.99 -4.75 4.52
C ILE A 1 29.35 -4.69 3.86
N LYS A 2 29.93 -3.48 3.74
CA LYS A 2 31.27 -3.34 3.13
C LYS A 2 32.40 -3.86 4.01
N GLU A 3 32.24 -3.79 5.32
CA GLU A 3 33.25 -4.23 6.28
C GLU A 3 32.68 -5.31 7.21
N ILE A 4 32.86 -6.56 6.82
CA ILE A 4 32.29 -7.70 7.54
C ILE A 4 32.98 -7.93 8.90
N PHE A 5 34.26 -7.53 9.05
CA PHE A 5 35.01 -7.70 10.28
C PHE A 5 35.06 -6.47 11.21
N ARG A 6 34.61 -5.31 10.72
CA ARG A 6 34.51 -4.05 11.48
C ARG A 6 33.25 -3.32 11.11
N PRO A 7 32.07 -3.93 11.33
CA PRO A 7 30.81 -3.25 11.03
C PRO A 7 30.64 -2.03 11.94
N GLU A 8 30.09 -0.95 11.37
CA GLU A 8 29.73 0.25 12.14
C GLU A 8 28.56 0.00 13.10
N VAL A 9 27.82 -1.09 12.91
CA VAL A 9 26.70 -1.54 13.74
C VAL A 9 26.88 -3.01 14.10
N GLU A 10 26.30 -3.44 15.21
CA GLU A 10 26.26 -4.85 15.59
C GLU A 10 25.51 -5.66 14.54
N VAL A 11 26.15 -6.65 13.96
CA VAL A 11 25.62 -7.52 12.92
C VAL A 11 25.89 -8.99 13.24
N VAL A 12 24.97 -9.86 12.80
CA VAL A 12 25.12 -11.31 12.88
C VAL A 12 25.00 -11.88 11.48
N TYR A 13 25.91 -12.76 11.11
CA TYR A 13 25.95 -13.45 9.82
C TYR A 13 26.52 -14.86 9.97
N SER A 14 26.28 -15.72 8.99
CA SER A 14 26.85 -17.07 8.96
C SER A 14 28.39 -17.01 8.93
N HIS A 15 29.03 -17.82 9.77
CA HIS A 15 30.49 -17.85 9.90
C HIS A 15 31.19 -18.26 8.59
N ASP A 16 30.51 -18.97 7.71
CA ASP A 16 31.03 -19.48 6.44
C ASP A 16 30.63 -18.63 5.22
N VAL A 17 30.01 -17.47 5.42
CA VAL A 17 29.46 -16.64 4.33
C VAL A 17 30.49 -16.28 3.25
N ILE A 18 31.76 -16.04 3.62
CA ILE A 18 32.83 -15.73 2.67
C ILE A 18 33.48 -17.03 2.13
N THR A 19 33.76 -17.98 3.01
CA THR A 19 34.39 -19.24 2.61
C THR A 19 33.52 -20.04 1.67
N PHE A 20 32.22 -20.05 1.87
CA PHE A 20 31.26 -20.65 0.96
C PHE A 20 31.28 -19.95 -0.42
N ALA A 21 31.29 -18.62 -0.46
CA ALA A 21 31.38 -17.87 -1.70
C ALA A 21 32.65 -18.21 -2.50
N ARG A 22 33.79 -18.33 -1.82
CA ARG A 22 35.05 -18.74 -2.45
C ARG A 22 34.99 -20.19 -2.96
N LEU A 23 34.45 -21.10 -2.15
CA LEU A 23 34.30 -22.51 -2.54
C LEU A 23 33.45 -22.67 -3.80
N LYS A 24 32.41 -21.82 -3.94
CA LYS A 24 31.51 -21.79 -5.12
C LYS A 24 32.06 -20.98 -6.29
N GLY A 25 33.21 -20.30 -6.14
CA GLY A 25 33.77 -19.45 -7.18
C GLY A 25 33.04 -18.13 -7.38
N TYR A 26 32.18 -17.74 -6.45
CA TYR A 26 31.42 -16.47 -6.53
C TYR A 26 32.27 -15.26 -6.12
N TYR A 27 33.34 -15.48 -5.35
CA TYR A 27 34.17 -14.42 -4.82
C TYR A 27 35.63 -14.85 -4.74
N THR A 28 36.56 -13.98 -5.17
CA THR A 28 38.01 -14.22 -5.15
C THR A 28 38.80 -13.12 -4.44
N GLY A 29 38.13 -12.06 -3.96
CA GLY A 29 38.75 -10.91 -3.31
C GLY A 29 39.19 -11.17 -1.86
N GLU A 30 39.70 -10.13 -1.20
CA GLU A 30 40.02 -10.15 0.22
C GLU A 30 38.75 -10.03 1.08
N ASP A 31 38.77 -10.60 2.30
CA ASP A 31 37.62 -10.62 3.19
C ASP A 31 37.08 -9.23 3.52
N LYS A 32 37.99 -8.22 3.68
CA LYS A 32 37.63 -6.82 3.97
C LYS A 32 36.80 -6.17 2.86
N ASP A 33 36.91 -6.65 1.62
CA ASP A 33 36.23 -6.09 0.44
C ASP A 33 34.96 -6.88 0.08
N PHE A 34 34.63 -7.90 0.90
CA PHE A 34 33.44 -8.72 0.64
C PHE A 34 32.15 -7.95 0.76
N SER A 35 31.36 -7.97 -0.31
CA SER A 35 29.97 -7.46 -0.33
C SER A 35 29.01 -8.60 -0.54
N PHE A 36 28.14 -8.85 0.44
CA PHE A 36 27.17 -9.95 0.38
C PHE A 36 26.22 -9.81 -0.82
N SER A 37 25.64 -8.62 -0.99
CA SER A 37 24.70 -8.38 -2.08
C SER A 37 25.35 -8.51 -3.46
N ASP A 38 26.55 -7.94 -3.63
CA ASP A 38 27.22 -7.97 -4.92
C ASP A 38 27.77 -9.37 -5.28
N THR A 39 28.02 -10.20 -4.26
CA THR A 39 28.51 -11.59 -4.43
C THR A 39 27.37 -12.57 -4.71
N TYR A 40 26.27 -12.50 -3.93
CA TYR A 40 25.22 -13.51 -4.01
C TYR A 40 24.01 -13.08 -4.85
N ALA A 41 23.81 -11.79 -5.04
CA ALA A 41 22.74 -11.22 -5.85
C ALA A 41 23.18 -9.89 -6.48
N PRO A 42 24.12 -9.93 -7.46
CA PRO A 42 24.57 -8.72 -8.13
C PRO A 42 23.38 -7.98 -8.74
N LEU A 43 23.38 -6.67 -8.58
CA LEU A 43 22.27 -5.84 -9.03
C LEU A 43 22.26 -5.76 -10.56
N ASP A 44 21.15 -6.13 -11.15
CA ASP A 44 20.80 -5.95 -12.56
C ASP A 44 19.62 -4.96 -12.72
N PHE A 45 19.18 -4.77 -13.96
CA PHE A 45 18.01 -3.96 -14.27
C PHE A 45 16.76 -4.42 -13.50
N SER A 46 16.52 -5.72 -13.44
CA SER A 46 15.32 -6.28 -12.80
C SER A 46 15.34 -6.08 -11.28
N GLY A 47 16.52 -6.23 -10.67
CA GLY A 47 16.73 -5.94 -9.26
C GLY A 47 16.53 -4.45 -8.93
N ALA A 48 17.03 -3.55 -9.78
CA ALA A 48 16.84 -2.12 -9.62
C ALA A 48 15.34 -1.75 -9.71
N ARG A 49 14.67 -2.11 -10.80
CA ARG A 49 13.26 -1.76 -11.04
C ARG A 49 12.31 -2.51 -10.10
N GLY A 50 12.54 -3.79 -9.86
CA GLY A 50 11.66 -4.62 -9.06
C GLY A 50 11.83 -4.48 -7.54
N CYS A 51 12.99 -3.99 -7.07
CA CYS A 51 13.31 -3.93 -5.64
C CYS A 51 13.80 -2.55 -5.20
N GLU A 52 14.93 -2.09 -5.74
CA GLU A 52 15.58 -0.84 -5.31
C GLU A 52 14.71 0.40 -5.56
N ALA A 53 13.90 0.42 -6.62
CA ALA A 53 12.98 1.51 -6.93
C ALA A 53 11.98 1.79 -5.80
N ARG A 54 11.53 0.74 -5.07
CA ARG A 54 10.65 0.91 -3.90
C ARG A 54 11.37 1.55 -2.72
N VAL A 55 12.63 1.19 -2.51
CA VAL A 55 13.48 1.82 -1.49
C VAL A 55 13.75 3.27 -1.86
N TYR A 56 14.07 3.55 -3.14
CA TYR A 56 14.24 4.90 -3.66
C TYR A 56 12.99 5.76 -3.41
N ALA A 57 11.79 5.25 -3.72
CA ALA A 57 10.54 5.97 -3.50
C ALA A 57 10.35 6.32 -2.02
N ALA A 58 10.55 5.35 -1.11
CA ALA A 58 10.47 5.59 0.32
C ALA A 58 11.52 6.61 0.81
N PHE A 59 12.75 6.51 0.32
CA PHE A 59 13.81 7.44 0.66
C PHE A 59 13.54 8.85 0.13
N LEU A 60 13.05 8.99 -1.10
CA LEU A 60 12.68 10.28 -1.69
C LEU A 60 11.56 10.98 -0.91
N ARG A 61 10.58 10.22 -0.37
CA ARG A 61 9.54 10.75 0.54
C ARG A 61 10.12 11.28 1.84
N CYS A 62 11.23 10.69 2.31
CA CYS A 62 11.88 11.06 3.55
C CYS A 62 12.95 12.14 3.40
N ASN A 63 13.59 12.23 2.23
CA ASN A 63 14.67 13.15 1.95
C ASN A 63 14.75 13.48 0.46
N LYS A 64 14.49 14.73 0.11
CA LYS A 64 14.42 15.21 -1.28
C LYS A 64 15.75 15.10 -2.05
N GLU A 65 16.90 15.09 -1.35
CA GLU A 65 18.19 14.92 -1.99
C GLU A 65 18.36 13.57 -2.68
N MET A 66 17.51 12.62 -2.36
CA MET A 66 17.51 11.29 -2.97
C MET A 66 17.17 11.31 -4.46
N ILE A 67 16.62 12.41 -4.98
CA ILE A 67 16.33 12.59 -6.41
C ILE A 67 17.56 12.33 -7.31
N LYS A 68 18.77 12.51 -6.80
CA LYS A 68 20.01 12.21 -7.53
C LYS A 68 20.20 10.72 -7.88
N TYR A 69 19.43 9.83 -7.27
CA TYR A 69 19.44 8.40 -7.55
C TYR A 69 18.27 7.93 -8.44
N GLU A 70 17.55 8.84 -9.07
CA GLU A 70 16.40 8.51 -9.93
C GLU A 70 16.79 7.57 -11.07
N LYS A 71 17.89 7.87 -11.79
CA LYS A 71 18.39 7.01 -12.87
C LYS A 71 18.82 5.62 -12.39
N TYR A 72 19.36 5.53 -11.17
CA TYR A 72 19.67 4.27 -10.52
C TYR A 72 18.38 3.45 -10.27
N ALA A 73 17.38 4.05 -9.66
CA ALA A 73 16.09 3.41 -9.39
C ALA A 73 15.39 2.95 -10.68
N MET A 74 15.54 3.71 -11.77
CA MET A 74 15.04 3.36 -13.09
C MET A 74 15.84 2.25 -13.79
N GLY A 75 16.98 1.81 -13.22
CA GLY A 75 17.86 0.82 -13.81
C GLY A 75 18.74 1.33 -14.96
N HIS A 76 18.80 2.67 -15.16
CA HIS A 76 19.55 3.30 -16.25
C HIS A 76 21.02 3.59 -15.88
N ASP A 77 21.31 3.72 -14.56
CA ASP A 77 22.67 3.93 -14.06
C ASP A 77 22.88 3.12 -12.78
N LEU A 78 23.26 1.85 -12.92
CA LEU A 78 23.48 0.95 -11.81
C LEU A 78 24.79 1.21 -11.03
N THR A 79 25.65 2.10 -11.53
CA THR A 79 26.92 2.45 -10.90
C THR A 79 26.76 3.52 -9.81
N ASN A 80 25.74 4.39 -9.92
CA ASN A 80 25.41 5.42 -8.94
C ASN A 80 24.58 4.81 -7.78
N ARG A 81 25.18 3.90 -7.02
CA ARG A 81 24.52 3.11 -5.96
C ARG A 81 23.91 4.00 -4.88
N MET A 82 22.64 3.74 -4.58
CA MET A 82 21.94 4.35 -3.47
C MET A 82 22.53 3.89 -2.12
N PRO A 83 22.56 4.74 -1.07
CA PRO A 83 23.02 4.34 0.25
C PRO A 83 22.07 3.32 0.89
N LEU A 84 22.60 2.47 1.78
CA LEU A 84 21.80 1.46 2.50
C LEU A 84 20.80 2.08 3.49
N TRP A 85 21.10 3.26 3.99
CA TRP A 85 20.25 4.00 4.93
C TRP A 85 20.42 5.51 4.72
N ILE A 86 19.44 6.27 5.13
CA ILE A 86 19.46 7.73 5.06
C ILE A 86 18.95 8.32 6.38
N LYS A 87 19.34 9.57 6.63
CA LYS A 87 18.72 10.37 7.68
C LYS A 87 17.49 11.07 7.07
N PRO A 88 16.27 10.83 7.59
CA PRO A 88 15.11 11.55 7.13
C PRO A 88 15.17 13.03 7.54
N GLU A 89 14.59 13.93 6.74
CA GLU A 89 14.49 15.36 7.03
C GLU A 89 13.62 15.63 8.28
N LYS A 90 12.65 14.76 8.53
CA LYS A 90 11.75 14.83 9.70
C LYS A 90 11.59 13.46 10.32
N GLN A 91 11.36 13.42 11.63
CA GLN A 91 11.00 12.18 12.31
C GLN A 91 9.72 11.62 11.73
N LEU A 92 9.69 10.29 11.56
CA LEU A 92 8.52 9.55 11.11
C LEU A 92 7.72 9.08 12.32
N ASP A 93 6.45 9.37 12.34
CA ASP A 93 5.49 8.73 13.23
C ASP A 93 4.86 7.49 12.55
N VAL A 94 4.01 6.79 13.26
CA VAL A 94 3.33 5.59 12.74
C VAL A 94 2.55 5.90 11.47
N LYS A 95 1.87 7.05 11.42
CA LYS A 95 1.12 7.48 10.24
C LYS A 95 2.03 7.75 9.05
N GLY A 96 3.17 8.39 9.27
CA GLY A 96 4.18 8.60 8.22
C GLY A 96 4.68 7.29 7.62
N VAL A 97 4.91 6.26 8.45
CA VAL A 97 5.31 4.94 7.94
C VAL A 97 4.16 4.25 7.18
N MET A 98 2.91 4.36 7.65
CA MET A 98 1.74 3.87 6.90
C MET A 98 1.66 4.49 5.50
N GLU A 99 1.93 5.80 5.38
CA GLU A 99 1.92 6.48 4.07
C GLU A 99 3.08 6.03 3.15
N LEU A 100 4.26 5.69 3.70
CA LEU A 100 5.34 5.10 2.90
C LEU A 100 4.94 3.74 2.31
N MET A 101 4.16 2.93 3.04
CA MET A 101 3.65 1.65 2.55
C MET A 101 2.63 1.79 1.41
N ARG A 102 2.08 2.99 1.20
CA ARG A 102 1.06 3.32 0.21
C ARG A 102 1.61 3.91 -1.09
N ASP A 103 2.92 3.98 -1.23
CA ASP A 103 3.57 4.61 -2.37
C ASP A 103 3.31 3.87 -3.70
N HIS A 104 2.97 4.65 -4.75
CA HIS A 104 2.83 4.20 -6.14
C HIS A 104 3.77 4.97 -7.07
N TYR A 105 4.91 5.44 -6.58
CA TYR A 105 5.85 6.28 -7.33
C TYR A 105 5.30 7.65 -7.76
N GLU A 106 4.24 8.16 -7.10
CA GLU A 106 3.63 9.44 -7.47
C GLU A 106 4.67 10.57 -7.47
N GLY A 107 4.66 11.33 -8.54
CA GLY A 107 5.59 12.46 -8.74
C GLY A 107 6.99 12.06 -9.21
N THR A 108 7.21 10.79 -9.58
CA THR A 108 8.43 10.30 -10.23
C THR A 108 8.14 9.92 -11.69
N PRO A 109 9.17 9.69 -12.53
CA PRO A 109 8.96 9.15 -13.88
C PRO A 109 8.31 7.76 -13.92
N MET A 110 8.30 7.04 -12.80
CA MET A 110 7.69 5.72 -12.65
C MET A 110 6.20 5.77 -12.25
N ASP A 111 5.59 6.95 -12.21
CA ASP A 111 4.18 7.14 -11.86
C ASP A 111 3.25 6.57 -12.94
N MET A 112 2.68 5.40 -12.67
CA MET A 112 1.79 4.69 -13.58
C MET A 112 0.40 5.34 -13.77
N THR A 113 0.08 6.43 -13.08
CA THR A 113 -1.19 7.14 -13.26
C THR A 113 -1.18 8.06 -14.51
N LYS A 114 -0.01 8.25 -15.14
CA LYS A 114 0.19 9.26 -16.19
C LYS A 114 0.14 8.73 -17.62
N ASP A 115 0.35 7.43 -17.80
CA ASP A 115 0.36 6.82 -19.13
C ASP A 115 -1.03 6.25 -19.52
N LEU A 116 -1.12 5.74 -20.76
CA LEU A 116 -2.33 5.14 -21.31
C LEU A 116 -2.84 3.94 -20.51
N GLY A 117 -1.94 3.15 -19.93
CA GLY A 117 -2.27 1.97 -19.13
C GLY A 117 -3.04 2.28 -17.85
N ALA A 118 -3.05 3.56 -17.40
CA ALA A 118 -3.87 4.01 -16.28
C ALA A 118 -5.37 4.05 -16.56
N GLY A 119 -5.76 3.96 -17.83
CA GLY A 119 -7.13 4.17 -18.24
C GLY A 119 -7.63 5.61 -17.98
N PRO A 120 -8.91 5.86 -18.24
CA PRO A 120 -9.49 7.20 -18.07
C PRO A 120 -9.57 7.65 -16.60
N PHE A 121 -9.50 6.71 -15.66
CA PHE A 121 -9.65 6.96 -14.23
C PHE A 121 -8.33 6.85 -13.44
N ALA A 122 -7.19 7.02 -14.11
CA ALA A 122 -5.86 7.13 -13.51
C ALA A 122 -5.53 5.99 -12.52
N CYS A 123 -5.85 4.73 -12.86
CA CYS A 123 -5.55 3.57 -12.02
C CYS A 123 -4.03 3.31 -12.00
N PRO A 124 -3.36 3.26 -10.82
CA PRO A 124 -1.91 3.07 -10.74
C PRO A 124 -1.48 1.61 -10.93
N TYR A 125 -2.39 0.71 -11.16
CA TYR A 125 -2.13 -0.73 -11.25
C TYR A 125 -2.12 -1.23 -12.69
N ARG A 126 -1.38 -2.33 -12.91
CA ARG A 126 -1.31 -3.01 -14.20
C ARG A 126 -1.65 -4.48 -14.06
N TRP A 127 -2.27 -5.02 -15.11
CA TRP A 127 -2.50 -6.45 -15.23
C TRP A 127 -1.20 -7.19 -15.53
N ARG A 128 -1.08 -8.39 -15.00
CA ARG A 128 0.06 -9.27 -15.30
C ARG A 128 -0.07 -9.91 -16.69
N PRO A 129 1.07 -10.25 -17.35
CA PRO A 129 2.44 -10.17 -16.82
C PRO A 129 2.97 -8.73 -16.73
N MET A 130 4.02 -8.53 -15.90
CA MET A 130 4.63 -7.20 -15.75
C MET A 130 5.57 -6.86 -16.91
N GLY A 131 6.17 -7.86 -17.56
CA GLY A 131 6.96 -7.69 -18.77
C GLY A 131 6.15 -7.96 -20.03
N PHE A 132 6.44 -7.25 -21.10
CA PHE A 132 5.84 -7.44 -22.42
C PHE A 132 6.80 -7.02 -23.54
N SER A 133 6.55 -7.47 -24.78
CA SER A 133 7.39 -7.17 -25.93
C SER A 133 6.57 -6.49 -27.03
N VAL A 134 7.13 -5.48 -27.67
CA VAL A 134 6.58 -4.83 -28.86
C VAL A 134 7.69 -4.66 -29.89
N ASP A 135 7.47 -5.10 -31.11
CA ASP A 135 8.43 -5.04 -32.20
C ASP A 135 9.82 -5.59 -31.85
N GLY A 136 9.86 -6.66 -31.03
CA GLY A 136 11.09 -7.30 -30.57
C GLY A 136 11.82 -6.56 -29.44
N GLN A 137 11.28 -5.45 -28.96
CA GLN A 137 11.83 -4.71 -27.81
C GLN A 137 11.06 -5.08 -26.53
N GLU A 138 11.80 -5.40 -25.46
CA GLU A 138 11.25 -5.73 -24.15
C GLU A 138 10.94 -4.46 -23.34
N TYR A 139 9.83 -4.51 -22.63
CA TYR A 139 9.30 -3.46 -21.75
C TYR A 139 8.84 -4.03 -20.43
N VAL A 140 8.76 -3.19 -19.38
CA VAL A 140 8.25 -3.59 -18.06
C VAL A 140 7.26 -2.54 -17.53
N HIS A 141 6.28 -3.02 -16.79
CA HIS A 141 5.47 -2.19 -15.90
C HIS A 141 6.14 -2.06 -14.54
N GLU A 142 5.84 -0.97 -13.85
CA GLU A 142 6.35 -0.73 -12.50
C GLU A 142 5.73 -1.67 -11.45
N ARG A 143 6.52 -1.96 -10.43
CA ARG A 143 6.06 -2.67 -9.24
C ARG A 143 6.25 -1.78 -8.01
N ALA A 144 5.27 -0.95 -7.72
CA ALA A 144 5.30 -0.05 -6.57
C ALA A 144 5.23 -0.81 -5.22
N THR A 145 5.43 -0.09 -4.13
CA THR A 145 5.28 -0.64 -2.76
C THR A 145 3.83 -1.08 -2.53
N SER A 146 2.86 -0.21 -2.84
CA SER A 146 1.45 -0.60 -2.86
C SER A 146 1.10 -1.30 -4.16
N THR A 147 0.51 -2.48 -4.07
CA THR A 147 0.11 -3.29 -5.23
C THR A 147 -1.12 -4.12 -4.93
N GLN A 148 -1.97 -4.33 -5.95
CA GLN A 148 -3.20 -5.10 -5.84
C GLN A 148 -3.00 -6.58 -5.47
N GLN A 149 -1.78 -7.12 -5.55
CA GLN A 149 -1.48 -8.50 -5.13
C GLN A 149 -1.03 -8.60 -3.68
N THR A 150 -1.10 -7.55 -2.90
CA THR A 150 -0.73 -7.58 -1.48
C THR A 150 -1.71 -8.45 -0.71
N GLY A 151 -1.22 -9.46 -0.01
CA GLY A 151 -2.04 -10.28 0.88
C GLY A 151 -2.29 -9.57 2.21
N PHE A 152 -1.22 -9.08 2.82
CA PHE A 152 -1.26 -8.29 4.05
C PHE A 152 -0.04 -7.39 4.14
N SER A 153 -0.13 -6.38 5.00
CA SER A 153 0.98 -5.51 5.37
C SER A 153 0.84 -5.08 6.83
N PHE A 154 1.95 -4.64 7.42
CA PHE A 154 1.91 -4.10 8.78
C PHE A 154 2.99 -3.06 9.01
N VAL A 155 2.74 -2.20 10.01
CA VAL A 155 3.73 -1.31 10.59
C VAL A 155 3.99 -1.77 12.02
N ALA A 156 5.20 -2.21 12.31
CA ALA A 156 5.60 -2.63 13.66
C ALA A 156 6.02 -1.41 14.49
N GLN A 157 5.42 -1.26 15.66
CA GLN A 157 5.74 -0.22 16.61
C GLN A 157 6.23 -0.83 17.94
N SER A 158 7.50 -0.63 18.27
CA SER A 158 8.10 -1.01 19.54
C SER A 158 8.18 0.20 20.47
N ARG A 159 7.76 0.05 21.74
CA ARG A 159 7.58 1.15 22.72
C ARG A 159 8.19 0.77 24.07
N SER A 160 9.51 1.00 24.23
CA SER A 160 10.25 0.64 25.45
C SER A 160 9.72 1.27 26.75
N TRP A 161 8.99 2.39 26.61
CA TRP A 161 8.40 3.13 27.74
C TRP A 161 7.07 2.59 28.24
N MET A 162 6.55 1.54 27.63
CA MET A 162 5.30 0.88 28.02
C MET A 162 5.58 -0.39 28.85
N PRO A 163 4.61 -0.86 29.67
CA PRO A 163 4.68 -2.18 30.30
C PRO A 163 4.84 -3.30 29.29
N ASP A 164 5.48 -4.40 29.66
CA ASP A 164 5.91 -5.48 28.75
C ASP A 164 4.83 -5.99 27.79
N PHE A 165 3.63 -6.20 28.27
CA PHE A 165 2.51 -6.71 27.46
C PHE A 165 1.81 -5.64 26.60
N ALA A 166 2.32 -4.39 26.63
CA ALA A 166 1.82 -3.30 25.80
C ALA A 166 2.92 -2.65 24.95
N LYS A 167 4.15 -3.18 24.95
CA LYS A 167 5.30 -2.62 24.24
C LYS A 167 5.16 -2.69 22.72
N GLY A 168 4.60 -3.77 22.22
CA GLY A 168 4.50 -4.04 20.78
C GLY A 168 3.09 -3.84 20.23
N ILE A 169 2.98 -3.11 19.14
CA ILE A 169 1.76 -3.04 18.32
C ILE A 169 2.15 -3.37 16.87
N LEU A 170 1.43 -4.30 16.26
CA LEU A 170 1.37 -4.45 14.82
C LEU A 170 0.14 -3.68 14.32
N TRP A 171 0.36 -2.60 13.60
CA TRP A 171 -0.68 -1.93 12.84
C TRP A 171 -0.89 -2.77 11.59
N PHE A 172 -1.89 -3.62 11.62
CA PHE A 172 -2.08 -4.71 10.64
C PHE A 172 -3.19 -4.38 9.65
N GLY A 173 -2.90 -4.59 8.37
CA GLY A 173 -3.84 -4.42 7.27
C GLY A 173 -3.78 -5.59 6.30
N VAL A 174 -4.84 -5.82 5.58
CA VAL A 174 -4.97 -6.85 4.54
C VAL A 174 -5.28 -6.22 3.20
N ASP A 175 -4.98 -6.93 2.10
CA ASP A 175 -5.19 -6.47 0.74
C ASP A 175 -4.31 -5.26 0.35
N ASP A 176 -4.62 -4.57 -0.71
CA ASP A 176 -3.92 -3.41 -1.25
C ASP A 176 -3.65 -2.34 -0.18
N THR A 177 -2.38 -2.03 0.04
CA THR A 177 -1.94 -1.11 1.11
C THR A 177 -2.46 0.31 0.96
N TYR A 178 -2.74 0.77 -0.27
CA TYR A 178 -3.26 2.12 -0.49
C TYR A 178 -4.68 2.30 0.04
N SER A 179 -5.50 1.25 -0.03
CA SER A 179 -6.89 1.26 0.41
C SER A 179 -7.11 0.55 1.75
N THR A 180 -6.13 -0.21 2.27
CA THR A 180 -6.28 -0.92 3.55
C THR A 180 -6.34 0.02 4.75
N VAL A 181 -6.97 -0.43 5.83
CA VAL A 181 -6.93 0.21 7.16
C VAL A 181 -5.95 -0.53 8.04
N TYR A 182 -5.01 0.17 8.61
CA TYR A 182 -4.09 -0.39 9.61
C TYR A 182 -4.75 -0.43 10.98
N VAL A 183 -5.14 -1.64 11.39
CA VAL A 183 -5.82 -1.92 12.66
C VAL A 183 -4.80 -2.23 13.75
N PRO A 184 -4.86 -1.60 14.94
CA PRO A 184 -3.88 -1.84 15.99
C PRO A 184 -4.07 -3.20 16.67
N MET A 185 -3.12 -4.13 16.40
CA MET A 185 -3.02 -5.44 17.02
C MET A 185 -1.85 -5.44 18.02
N TYR A 186 -2.14 -5.48 19.32
CA TYR A 186 -1.09 -5.62 20.31
C TYR A 186 -0.45 -7.01 20.25
N CYS A 187 0.87 -7.09 20.38
CA CYS A 187 1.59 -8.36 20.28
C CYS A 187 1.25 -9.37 21.39
N ALA A 188 0.70 -8.91 22.50
CA ALA A 188 0.33 -9.75 23.65
C ALA A 188 -1.17 -10.12 23.71
N ILE A 189 -1.91 -10.00 22.61
CA ILE A 189 -3.31 -10.41 22.56
C ILE A 189 -3.44 -11.93 22.73
N GLU A 190 -4.44 -12.35 23.47
CA GLU A 190 -4.72 -13.77 23.76
C GLU A 190 -5.73 -14.37 22.79
N LYS A 191 -6.36 -13.55 21.95
CA LYS A 191 -7.34 -13.96 20.95
C LYS A 191 -7.19 -13.14 19.68
N VAL A 192 -7.09 -13.80 18.55
CA VAL A 192 -7.08 -13.20 17.22
C VAL A 192 -8.51 -12.78 16.83
N PRO A 193 -8.72 -11.58 16.23
CA PRO A 193 -10.01 -11.24 15.65
C PRO A 193 -10.44 -12.24 14.58
N GLN A 194 -11.70 -12.66 14.59
CA GLN A 194 -12.22 -13.67 13.66
C GLN A 194 -12.00 -13.29 12.19
N CYS A 195 -12.06 -11.98 11.86
CA CYS A 195 -11.87 -11.51 10.48
C CYS A 195 -10.44 -11.66 9.98
N PHE A 196 -9.46 -11.84 10.86
CA PHE A 196 -8.05 -12.08 10.54
C PHE A 196 -7.61 -13.51 10.87
N ALA A 197 -8.52 -14.37 11.33
CA ALA A 197 -8.18 -15.73 11.74
C ALA A 197 -7.89 -16.61 10.51
N GLU A 198 -6.90 -17.48 10.66
CA GLU A 198 -6.62 -18.57 9.73
C GLU A 198 -7.86 -19.46 9.57
N GLY A 199 -8.10 -19.95 8.35
CA GLY A 199 -9.27 -20.78 8.05
C GLY A 199 -10.58 -20.03 7.84
N ASN A 200 -10.57 -18.68 7.92
CA ASN A 200 -11.74 -17.86 7.58
C ASN A 200 -11.70 -17.45 6.09
N GLY A 201 -12.01 -18.39 5.22
CA GLY A 201 -11.84 -18.30 3.78
C GLY A 201 -10.42 -18.67 3.31
N SER A 202 -10.23 -18.75 2.01
CA SER A 202 -8.94 -19.04 1.36
C SER A 202 -8.84 -18.29 0.02
N MET A 203 -7.78 -18.51 -0.74
CA MET A 203 -7.66 -17.95 -2.10
C MET A 203 -8.73 -18.51 -3.07
N THR A 204 -9.32 -19.64 -2.75
CA THR A 204 -10.33 -20.33 -3.57
C THR A 204 -11.70 -20.42 -2.89
N GLU A 205 -11.83 -19.89 -1.68
CA GLU A 205 -13.07 -19.93 -0.91
C GLU A 205 -13.39 -18.57 -0.30
N TYR A 206 -14.46 -17.96 -0.79
CA TYR A 206 -14.96 -16.68 -0.29
C TYR A 206 -15.56 -16.80 1.11
N SER A 207 -15.27 -15.81 1.97
CA SER A 207 -15.93 -15.67 3.27
C SER A 207 -16.36 -14.24 3.53
N GLU A 208 -17.63 -14.03 3.83
CA GLU A 208 -18.19 -12.70 4.16
C GLU A 208 -17.63 -12.10 5.47
N THR A 209 -17.06 -12.94 6.33
CA THR A 209 -16.50 -12.54 7.62
C THR A 209 -14.99 -12.32 7.58
N SER A 210 -14.35 -12.66 6.46
CA SER A 210 -12.93 -12.42 6.24
C SER A 210 -12.66 -10.94 5.88
N ALA A 211 -11.71 -10.34 6.60
CA ALA A 211 -11.29 -8.98 6.29
C ALA A 211 -10.69 -8.90 4.89
N PHE A 212 -9.85 -9.87 4.49
CA PHE A 212 -9.25 -9.90 3.16
C PHE A 212 -10.31 -9.80 2.06
N TRP A 213 -11.35 -10.64 2.10
CA TRP A 213 -12.38 -10.65 1.07
C TRP A 213 -13.21 -9.36 1.03
N LEU A 214 -13.51 -8.78 2.19
CA LEU A 214 -14.25 -7.52 2.25
C LEU A 214 -13.40 -6.34 1.72
N PHE A 215 -12.12 -6.29 2.05
CA PHE A 215 -11.21 -5.27 1.54
C PHE A 215 -11.00 -5.44 0.04
N ASN A 216 -10.74 -6.67 -0.41
CA ASN A 216 -10.55 -7.00 -1.82
C ASN A 216 -11.79 -6.65 -2.68
N LEU A 217 -13.00 -6.85 -2.15
CA LEU A 217 -14.23 -6.41 -2.80
C LEU A 217 -14.24 -4.88 -3.03
N VAL A 218 -13.89 -4.10 -2.03
CA VAL A 218 -13.85 -2.63 -2.11
C VAL A 218 -12.79 -2.16 -3.11
N THR A 219 -11.59 -2.72 -3.07
CA THR A 219 -10.50 -2.34 -3.97
C THR A 219 -10.80 -2.73 -5.43
N ASN A 220 -11.35 -3.91 -5.67
CA ASN A 220 -11.73 -4.33 -7.03
C ASN A 220 -12.84 -3.47 -7.63
N MET A 221 -13.80 -2.99 -6.84
CA MET A 221 -14.74 -1.97 -7.32
C MET A 221 -14.00 -0.68 -7.72
N ALA A 222 -13.06 -0.22 -6.90
CA ALA A 222 -12.32 1.01 -7.15
C ALA A 222 -11.45 0.93 -8.41
N TYR A 223 -10.89 -0.21 -8.77
CA TYR A 223 -10.04 -0.33 -9.97
C TYR A 223 -10.77 0.04 -11.27
N SER A 224 -12.07 -0.09 -11.33
CA SER A 224 -12.87 0.30 -12.49
C SER A 224 -13.05 1.84 -12.61
N ARG A 225 -12.99 2.56 -11.51
CA ARG A 225 -13.19 4.02 -11.41
C ARG A 225 -12.32 4.62 -10.30
N TYR A 226 -11.03 4.38 -10.42
CA TYR A 226 -10.07 4.60 -9.35
C TYR A 226 -10.07 6.04 -8.83
N SER A 227 -9.91 7.04 -9.71
CA SER A 227 -9.84 8.46 -9.31
C SER A 227 -11.07 8.96 -8.54
N ASP A 228 -12.22 8.36 -8.79
CA ASP A 228 -13.47 8.73 -8.11
C ASP A 228 -13.60 8.00 -6.76
N MET A 229 -13.56 6.66 -6.79
CA MET A 229 -13.83 5.84 -5.61
C MET A 229 -12.75 5.93 -4.54
N ILE A 230 -11.49 6.12 -4.94
CA ILE A 230 -10.38 6.16 -4.00
C ILE A 230 -10.49 7.31 -2.99
N GLN A 231 -11.15 8.41 -3.37
CA GLN A 231 -11.36 9.55 -2.48
C GLN A 231 -12.23 9.17 -1.28
N ASP A 232 -13.34 8.47 -1.53
CA ASP A 232 -14.24 8.01 -0.48
C ASP A 232 -13.56 6.94 0.40
N ILE A 233 -12.80 6.03 -0.21
CA ILE A 233 -12.02 4.99 0.50
C ILE A 233 -11.00 5.64 1.44
N ARG A 234 -10.18 6.55 0.93
CA ARG A 234 -9.15 7.26 1.70
C ARG A 234 -9.74 8.11 2.82
N LYS A 235 -10.90 8.72 2.61
CA LYS A 235 -11.62 9.48 3.63
C LYS A 235 -11.99 8.59 4.83
N GLU A 236 -12.59 7.42 4.56
CA GLU A 236 -12.99 6.49 5.62
C GLU A 236 -11.78 5.82 6.29
N GLN A 237 -10.77 5.44 5.53
CA GLN A 237 -9.49 4.95 6.03
C GLN A 237 -8.85 5.93 7.01
N GLY A 238 -8.71 7.19 6.59
CA GLY A 238 -8.11 8.24 7.42
C GLY A 238 -8.91 8.52 8.70
N ARG A 239 -10.24 8.41 8.64
CA ARG A 239 -11.13 8.53 9.80
C ARG A 239 -10.88 7.41 10.81
N LEU A 240 -10.81 6.16 10.35
CA LEU A 240 -10.58 4.99 11.21
C LEU A 240 -9.18 5.02 11.83
N GLU A 241 -8.15 5.21 11.03
CA GLU A 241 -6.76 5.24 11.54
C GLU A 241 -6.52 6.40 12.50
N GLY A 242 -7.05 7.59 12.19
CA GLY A 242 -6.98 8.73 13.09
C GLY A 242 -7.71 8.50 14.42
N MET A 243 -8.81 7.76 14.40
CA MET A 243 -9.52 7.31 15.60
C MET A 243 -8.65 6.31 16.39
N PHE A 244 -8.09 5.30 15.75
CA PHE A 244 -7.28 4.29 16.40
C PHE A 244 -6.02 4.85 17.05
N ILE A 245 -5.33 5.79 16.39
CA ILE A 245 -4.16 6.47 16.98
C ILE A 245 -4.54 7.17 18.29
N LYS A 246 -5.68 7.86 18.31
CA LYS A 246 -6.17 8.51 19.54
C LYS A 246 -6.58 7.50 20.61
N GLU A 247 -7.30 6.44 20.22
CA GLU A 247 -7.77 5.41 21.15
C GLU A 247 -6.59 4.62 21.75
N VAL A 248 -5.52 4.34 20.98
CA VAL A 248 -4.27 3.73 21.49
C VAL A 248 -3.63 4.63 22.55
N ALA A 249 -3.51 5.94 22.29
CA ALA A 249 -2.95 6.87 23.25
C ALA A 249 -3.78 6.93 24.57
N GLN A 250 -5.12 6.85 24.45
CA GLN A 250 -5.99 6.80 25.63
C GLN A 250 -5.85 5.48 26.41
N LEU A 251 -5.74 4.36 25.72
CA LEU A 251 -5.50 3.05 26.33
C LEU A 251 -4.14 3.00 27.03
N ASP A 252 -3.10 3.57 26.43
CA ASP A 252 -1.76 3.67 27.03
C ASP A 252 -1.77 4.38 28.39
N GLN A 253 -2.55 5.46 28.54
CA GLN A 253 -2.69 6.15 29.83
C GLN A 253 -3.38 5.30 30.89
N LYS A 254 -4.28 4.41 30.49
CA LYS A 254 -4.93 3.46 31.40
C LYS A 254 -3.98 2.34 31.79
N ILE A 255 -3.29 1.75 30.81
CA ILE A 255 -2.34 0.65 30.99
C ILE A 255 -1.20 1.03 31.94
N LYS A 256 -0.68 2.26 31.84
CA LYS A 256 0.37 2.75 32.76
C LYS A 256 -0.03 2.74 34.24
N LYS A 257 -1.31 2.65 34.55
CA LYS A 257 -1.86 2.57 35.91
C LYS A 257 -2.21 1.15 36.34
N MET A 258 -2.09 0.17 35.44
CA MET A 258 -2.34 -1.24 35.73
C MET A 258 -1.07 -1.89 36.30
N SER A 259 -1.23 -2.75 37.28
CA SER A 259 -0.14 -3.49 37.94
C SER A 259 -0.13 -4.98 37.58
N SER A 260 -1.24 -5.50 37.05
CA SER A 260 -1.39 -6.92 36.69
C SER A 260 -1.13 -7.13 35.19
N ALA A 261 -0.28 -8.13 34.87
CA ALA A 261 -0.05 -8.57 33.50
C ALA A 261 -1.34 -9.03 32.83
N ASP A 262 -2.20 -9.73 33.56
CA ASP A 262 -3.46 -10.28 33.01
C ASP A 262 -4.48 -9.17 32.71
N GLU A 263 -4.53 -8.13 33.54
CA GLU A 263 -5.36 -6.95 33.23
C GLU A 263 -4.90 -6.26 31.95
N ILE A 264 -3.58 -6.12 31.74
CA ILE A 264 -3.01 -5.50 30.53
C ILE A 264 -3.32 -6.35 29.30
N LYS A 265 -3.09 -7.67 29.36
CA LYS A 265 -3.40 -8.59 28.25
C LYS A 265 -4.89 -8.58 27.91
N LYS A 266 -5.76 -8.61 28.92
CA LYS A 266 -7.20 -8.51 28.71
C LYS A 266 -7.58 -7.20 28.03
N ALA A 267 -7.08 -6.07 28.54
CA ALA A 267 -7.38 -4.74 27.97
C ALA A 267 -6.89 -4.59 26.52
N THR A 268 -5.67 -5.04 26.21
CA THR A 268 -5.10 -5.01 24.87
C THR A 268 -5.81 -5.95 23.90
N THR A 269 -6.22 -7.14 24.38
CA THR A 269 -7.00 -8.10 23.60
C THR A 269 -8.38 -7.53 23.25
N GLU A 270 -9.13 -7.05 24.24
CA GLU A 270 -10.44 -6.45 24.01
C GLU A 270 -10.38 -5.24 23.06
N PHE A 271 -9.36 -4.41 23.20
CA PHE A 271 -9.15 -3.27 22.33
C PHE A 271 -8.90 -3.67 20.88
N SER A 272 -7.99 -4.64 20.64
CA SER A 272 -7.68 -5.13 19.31
C SER A 272 -8.90 -5.79 18.63
N LEU A 273 -9.66 -6.61 19.38
CA LEU A 273 -10.90 -7.21 18.88
C LEU A 273 -11.95 -6.16 18.51
N LYS A 274 -12.16 -5.16 19.35
CA LYS A 274 -13.10 -4.06 19.09
C LYS A 274 -12.68 -3.20 17.89
N SER A 275 -11.38 -2.96 17.72
CA SER A 275 -10.85 -2.20 16.60
C SER A 275 -11.07 -2.94 15.27
N ALA A 276 -10.85 -4.25 15.24
CA ALA A 276 -11.13 -5.07 14.07
C ALA A 276 -12.63 -5.11 13.74
N ASP A 277 -13.52 -5.29 14.74
CA ASP A 277 -14.98 -5.26 14.55
C ASP A 277 -15.49 -3.90 14.02
N LYS A 278 -14.98 -2.79 14.57
CA LYS A 278 -15.28 -1.45 14.06
C LYS A 278 -14.88 -1.30 12.60
N THR A 279 -13.69 -1.80 12.23
CA THR A 279 -13.18 -1.74 10.86
C THR A 279 -14.09 -2.53 9.92
N MET A 280 -14.42 -3.78 10.25
CA MET A 280 -15.30 -4.62 9.44
C MET A 280 -16.68 -3.99 9.23
N LYS A 281 -17.30 -3.48 10.28
CA LYS A 281 -18.60 -2.80 10.20
C LYS A 281 -18.55 -1.55 9.32
N SER A 282 -17.48 -0.78 9.45
CA SER A 282 -17.32 0.45 8.66
C SER A 282 -17.06 0.14 7.19
N TRP A 283 -16.19 -0.84 6.92
CA TRP A 283 -15.84 -1.24 5.56
C TRP A 283 -17.00 -1.88 4.81
N LYS A 284 -17.84 -2.65 5.50
CA LYS A 284 -19.09 -3.18 4.93
C LYS A 284 -20.05 -2.05 4.54
N LYS A 285 -20.18 -1.01 5.38
CA LYS A 285 -20.98 0.17 5.03
C LYS A 285 -20.37 0.94 3.86
N LEU A 286 -19.05 1.07 3.81
CA LEU A 286 -18.35 1.71 2.71
C LEU A 286 -18.59 0.95 1.39
N SER A 287 -18.49 -0.38 1.37
CA SER A 287 -18.75 -1.17 0.16
C SER A 287 -20.16 -0.92 -0.41
N GLN A 288 -21.17 -0.89 0.47
CA GLN A 288 -22.55 -0.59 0.09
C GLN A 288 -22.72 0.87 -0.40
N PHE A 289 -22.07 1.81 0.27
CA PHE A 289 -22.07 3.21 -0.12
C PHE A 289 -21.44 3.42 -1.51
N LEU A 290 -20.28 2.83 -1.77
CA LEU A 290 -19.61 2.91 -3.07
C LEU A 290 -20.45 2.30 -4.18
N LEU A 291 -21.06 1.12 -3.93
CA LEU A 291 -21.93 0.48 -4.89
C LEU A 291 -23.11 1.41 -5.25
N VAL A 292 -23.79 1.98 -4.26
CA VAL A 292 -24.94 2.87 -4.49
C VAL A 292 -24.51 4.16 -5.19
N LYS A 293 -23.39 4.77 -4.76
CA LYS A 293 -22.94 6.06 -5.29
C LYS A 293 -22.56 6.00 -6.76
N TYR A 294 -21.88 4.90 -7.17
CA TYR A 294 -21.21 4.79 -8.46
C TYR A 294 -21.85 3.79 -9.42
N ILE A 295 -22.98 3.21 -9.07
CA ILE A 295 -23.67 2.24 -9.95
C ILE A 295 -24.07 2.89 -11.29
N ASP A 296 -24.02 2.09 -12.36
CA ASP A 296 -24.43 2.45 -13.73
C ASP A 296 -23.62 3.63 -14.33
N GLY A 297 -22.38 3.82 -13.89
CA GLY A 297 -21.49 4.83 -14.45
C GLY A 297 -21.83 6.27 -14.04
N ASN A 298 -22.80 6.47 -13.17
CA ASN A 298 -23.17 7.78 -12.63
C ASN A 298 -22.50 8.04 -11.27
N ILE A 299 -22.53 9.30 -10.81
CA ILE A 299 -22.14 9.67 -9.44
C ILE A 299 -23.37 10.29 -8.77
N LYS A 300 -23.98 9.56 -7.82
CA LYS A 300 -25.07 10.11 -7.04
C LYS A 300 -24.56 11.18 -6.09
N LYS A 301 -25.25 12.33 -6.07
CA LYS A 301 -24.94 13.44 -5.17
C LYS A 301 -25.19 13.04 -3.72
N GLU A 302 -24.30 13.45 -2.84
CA GLU A 302 -24.42 13.19 -1.41
C GLU A 302 -24.00 14.40 -0.57
N THR A 303 -24.68 14.58 0.56
CA THR A 303 -24.32 15.59 1.56
C THR A 303 -24.22 14.91 2.92
N ASN A 304 -23.03 15.01 3.56
CA ASN A 304 -22.76 14.41 4.87
C ASN A 304 -23.06 12.89 4.93
N GLY A 305 -22.72 12.15 3.85
CA GLY A 305 -22.90 10.69 3.77
C GLY A 305 -24.34 10.24 3.50
N LYS A 306 -25.25 11.16 3.16
CA LYS A 306 -26.63 10.86 2.76
C LYS A 306 -26.84 11.26 1.31
N PHE A 307 -27.39 10.35 0.51
CA PHE A 307 -27.74 10.64 -0.88
C PHE A 307 -28.88 11.67 -0.96
N GLU A 308 -28.75 12.61 -1.89
CA GLU A 308 -29.78 13.60 -2.14
C GLU A 308 -30.95 12.95 -2.87
N GLU A 309 -32.13 13.02 -2.26
CA GLU A 309 -33.36 12.45 -2.82
C GLU A 309 -34.17 13.51 -3.60
N SER A 310 -34.87 13.04 -4.62
CA SER A 310 -35.80 13.84 -5.37
C SER A 310 -36.94 14.34 -4.45
N PRO A 311 -37.33 15.62 -4.52
CA PRO A 311 -38.45 16.12 -3.71
C PRO A 311 -39.79 15.52 -4.11
N TYR A 312 -39.84 14.87 -5.27
CA TYR A 312 -41.10 14.34 -5.83
C TYR A 312 -41.30 12.84 -5.51
N ARG A 313 -40.24 12.10 -5.18
CA ARG A 313 -40.37 10.65 -4.95
C ARG A 313 -39.28 10.15 -3.99
N LYS A 314 -39.72 9.58 -2.88
CA LYS A 314 -38.87 8.94 -1.89
C LYS A 314 -38.07 7.78 -2.52
N GLY A 315 -36.79 7.70 -2.21
CA GLY A 315 -35.87 6.68 -2.71
C GLY A 315 -35.37 6.91 -4.14
N GLN A 316 -35.84 7.98 -4.81
CA GLN A 316 -35.28 8.41 -6.09
C GLN A 316 -34.24 9.49 -5.84
N CYS A 317 -33.01 9.32 -6.34
CA CYS A 317 -32.01 10.36 -6.25
C CYS A 317 -32.34 11.56 -7.15
N VAL A 318 -31.83 12.75 -6.80
CA VAL A 318 -31.73 13.86 -7.75
C VAL A 318 -30.93 13.42 -8.97
N PHE A 319 -31.06 14.17 -10.09
CA PHE A 319 -30.31 13.82 -11.30
C PHE A 319 -28.82 13.65 -10.97
N PRO A 320 -28.24 12.46 -11.19
CA PRO A 320 -26.85 12.19 -10.80
C PRO A 320 -25.88 12.95 -11.69
N GLU A 321 -24.67 13.13 -11.21
CA GLU A 321 -23.56 13.61 -12.02
C GLU A 321 -23.17 12.53 -13.03
N GLN A 322 -22.94 12.95 -14.26
CA GLN A 322 -22.41 12.08 -15.33
C GLN A 322 -20.95 12.41 -15.52
N PRO A 323 -20.04 11.57 -14.99
CA PRO A 323 -18.61 11.79 -15.15
C PRO A 323 -18.24 11.64 -16.61
N GLN A 324 -17.39 12.51 -17.07
CA GLN A 324 -16.83 12.46 -18.42
C GLN A 324 -15.44 11.80 -18.36
N TYR A 325 -14.98 11.33 -19.50
CA TYR A 325 -13.58 11.01 -19.63
C TYR A 325 -12.73 12.27 -19.70
N PRO A 326 -11.46 12.24 -19.26
CA PRO A 326 -10.53 13.33 -19.54
C PRO A 326 -10.42 13.61 -21.06
N GLN A 327 -10.21 14.89 -21.43
CA GLN A 327 -10.15 15.32 -22.85
C GLN A 327 -9.18 14.47 -23.68
N LYS A 328 -8.00 14.18 -23.15
CA LYS A 328 -7.00 13.30 -23.80
C LYS A 328 -7.59 11.92 -24.18
N TRP A 329 -8.48 11.38 -23.33
CA TRP A 329 -9.10 10.08 -23.59
C TRP A 329 -10.11 10.17 -24.72
N TYR A 330 -10.91 11.23 -24.79
CA TYR A 330 -11.80 11.48 -25.92
C TYR A 330 -11.03 11.66 -27.23
N GLU A 331 -9.92 12.37 -27.23
CA GLU A 331 -9.05 12.52 -28.41
C GLU A 331 -8.55 11.15 -28.93
N MET A 332 -8.21 10.24 -28.02
CA MET A 332 -7.79 8.89 -28.37
C MET A 332 -8.94 8.08 -28.96
N ILE A 333 -10.14 8.14 -28.38
CA ILE A 333 -11.35 7.50 -28.91
C ILE A 333 -11.64 8.01 -30.32
N VAL A 334 -11.58 9.32 -30.54
CA VAL A 334 -11.81 9.93 -31.85
C VAL A 334 -10.73 9.51 -32.85
N LYS A 335 -9.47 9.40 -32.44
CA LYS A 335 -8.38 8.92 -33.30
C LYS A 335 -8.59 7.46 -33.73
N ASP A 336 -9.11 6.61 -32.83
CA ASP A 336 -9.33 5.19 -33.08
C ASP A 336 -10.61 4.92 -33.90
N HIS A 337 -11.71 5.62 -33.59
CA HIS A 337 -13.05 5.28 -34.08
C HIS A 337 -13.90 6.50 -34.49
N GLY A 338 -13.30 7.68 -34.65
CA GLY A 338 -14.01 8.96 -34.84
C GLY A 338 -14.94 9.00 -36.04
N ASP A 339 -14.60 8.35 -37.18
CA ASP A 339 -15.41 8.34 -38.39
C ASP A 339 -16.82 7.71 -38.19
N VAL A 340 -16.91 6.75 -37.25
CA VAL A 340 -18.18 6.06 -36.94
C VAL A 340 -19.07 6.86 -36.02
N ILE A 341 -18.44 7.54 -35.01
CA ILE A 341 -19.18 8.23 -33.92
C ILE A 341 -19.40 9.72 -34.20
N LYS A 342 -18.91 10.24 -35.32
CA LYS A 342 -19.02 11.67 -35.67
C LYS A 342 -20.48 12.05 -35.92
N VAL A 343 -20.96 13.06 -35.17
CA VAL A 343 -22.30 13.61 -35.37
C VAL A 343 -22.31 14.36 -36.72
N PRO A 344 -23.27 14.05 -37.61
CA PRO A 344 -23.43 14.77 -38.86
C PRO A 344 -23.69 16.27 -38.60
N THR A 345 -23.01 17.13 -39.33
CA THR A 345 -23.34 18.56 -39.35
C THR A 345 -24.73 18.74 -39.96
N THR A 346 -25.73 19.06 -39.14
CA THR A 346 -27.01 19.53 -39.66
C THR A 346 -26.77 20.84 -40.44
N LYS A 347 -27.09 20.79 -41.72
CA LYS A 347 -27.15 21.96 -42.61
C LYS A 347 -28.35 22.82 -42.20
#